data_1c9a442ba19695aad9fae818ff678489
#
_entry.id   1c9a442ba19695aad9fae818ff678489
#
_cell.length_a   1.000
_cell.length_b   1.000
_cell.length_c   1.000
_cell.angle_alpha   90.00
_cell.angle_beta   90.00
_cell.angle_gamma   90.00
#
_symmetry.space_group_name_H-M   'P 1'
#
loop_
_entity.id
_entity.type
_entity.pdbx_description
1 polymer ?
#
loop_
_entity_poly.entity_id
_entity_poly.type
_entity_poly.pdbx_seq_one_letter_code
_entity_poly.pdbx_strand_id
1 'polypeptide(L)'
;MATTTRTNLRRALSEAIGDYNSFSTSSDGNDAKTSLVSDTLKNYPGGSDDGAFEEQYFLATSGANDGEARRCQLYIANATDGPTSILQSALSNQTSSGDTFELHRYDPELKHVAINRALVELFPTVYLPIRDETLIVDNVLSNSDFEDWTSGVPDNWTEVNSPTTTQETSRVFHGSSSAKLTGPGGSVGQLTQSPEVNINEIAGKTAQFKMRVWTDGASQARLILDWDGSSTEAGDYHEGDSEWRLLSVDAAVPTSATQVKVICEVAAGATAYFDTGWAAVGSLHRLTVPSSIVRGPMHVTQQHSENQVDGPYYPLLPGESPSRGRILRLDGMGLLSRPSTESGTTEIAEPQLNLVTAYSAMILFQQLWTRSASEQRENLLQNITIWQAEVARLSQQPGIRMRTLGASRGRNAWHIEEDGSGRYLLFDISRAGALSFV
;
A
#
# COMPACT_ATOMS: atom_id res chain seq x y z
N MET A 1 3.72 -9.35 8.04
CA MET A 1 3.84 -8.43 9.18
C MET A 1 2.62 -8.62 10.06
N ALA A 2 2.72 -8.45 11.39
CA ALA A 2 1.53 -8.50 12.25
C ALA A 2 0.66 -7.27 11.99
N THR A 3 -0.66 -7.46 12.00
CA THR A 3 -1.64 -6.40 11.71
C THR A 3 -2.61 -6.26 12.87
N THR A 4 -3.15 -5.04 13.06
CA THR A 4 -4.14 -4.72 14.07
C THR A 4 -5.38 -4.13 13.40
N THR A 5 -6.58 -4.61 13.78
CA THR A 5 -7.83 -4.09 13.23
C THR A 5 -8.22 -2.75 13.85
N ARG A 6 -9.07 -1.97 13.14
CA ARG A 6 -9.64 -0.71 13.67
C ARG A 6 -10.37 -0.95 15.00
N THR A 7 -11.14 -2.03 15.12
CA THR A 7 -11.81 -2.42 16.37
C THR A 7 -10.80 -2.57 17.51
N ASN A 8 -9.69 -3.29 17.29
CA ASN A 8 -8.68 -3.48 18.33
C ASN A 8 -7.95 -2.18 18.70
N LEU A 9 -7.69 -1.29 17.72
CA LEU A 9 -7.13 0.04 17.97
C LEU A 9 -8.06 0.89 18.83
N ARG A 10 -9.35 0.93 18.49
CA ARG A 10 -10.36 1.67 19.26
C ARG A 10 -10.49 1.11 20.67
N ARG A 11 -10.52 -0.23 20.80
CA ARG A 11 -10.58 -0.89 22.09
C ARG A 11 -9.35 -0.55 22.94
N ALA A 12 -8.14 -0.67 22.40
CA ALA A 12 -6.91 -0.33 23.12
C ALA A 12 -6.91 1.15 23.59
N LEU A 13 -7.36 2.07 22.72
CA LEU A 13 -7.53 3.47 23.09
C LEU A 13 -8.57 3.66 24.20
N SER A 14 -9.73 3.01 24.09
CA SER A 14 -10.81 3.12 25.05
C SER A 14 -10.44 2.55 26.42
N GLU A 15 -9.76 1.39 26.45
CA GLU A 15 -9.22 0.80 27.67
C GLU A 15 -8.16 1.72 28.32
N ALA A 16 -7.26 2.30 27.53
CA ALA A 16 -6.21 3.18 28.01
C ALA A 16 -6.75 4.46 28.69
N ILE A 17 -7.84 5.01 28.17
CA ILE A 17 -8.47 6.23 28.73
C ILE A 17 -9.60 5.92 29.75
N GLY A 18 -9.83 4.62 30.07
CA GLY A 18 -10.89 4.22 31.01
C GLY A 18 -12.30 4.41 30.46
N ASP A 19 -12.49 4.26 29.16
CA ASP A 19 -13.76 4.49 28.44
C ASP A 19 -14.17 3.25 27.63
N TYR A 20 -14.01 2.07 28.21
CA TYR A 20 -14.38 0.82 27.58
C TYR A 20 -15.31 0.00 28.47
N ASN A 21 -16.52 -0.20 27.98
CA ASN A 21 -17.46 -1.19 28.53
C ASN A 21 -18.12 -1.90 27.34
N SER A 22 -18.38 -3.21 27.48
CA SER A 22 -19.04 -3.99 26.44
C SER A 22 -20.19 -4.79 27.02
N PHE A 23 -21.28 -4.92 26.29
CA PHE A 23 -22.45 -5.66 26.70
C PHE A 23 -23.13 -6.33 25.48
N SER A 24 -24.07 -7.23 25.76
CA SER A 24 -24.95 -7.77 24.73
C SER A 24 -26.42 -7.46 25.07
N THR A 25 -27.23 -7.33 24.02
CA THR A 25 -28.68 -7.20 24.14
C THR A 25 -29.29 -8.48 24.74
N SER A 26 -30.26 -8.36 25.64
CA SER A 26 -30.99 -9.49 26.25
C SER A 26 -32.29 -9.82 25.51
N SER A 27 -32.83 -8.85 24.76
CA SER A 27 -34.00 -9.00 23.88
C SER A 27 -33.93 -8.11 22.69
N ASP A 28 -34.84 -8.31 21.72
CA ASP A 28 -34.94 -7.50 20.52
C ASP A 28 -35.33 -6.05 20.89
N GLY A 29 -34.80 -5.09 20.14
CA GLY A 29 -35.20 -3.70 20.24
C GLY A 29 -36.58 -3.43 19.62
N ASN A 30 -37.01 -2.18 19.65
CA ASN A 30 -38.31 -1.81 19.09
C ASN A 30 -38.27 -1.75 17.54
N ASP A 31 -39.45 -1.84 16.91
CA ASP A 31 -39.61 -1.73 15.46
C ASP A 31 -39.16 -0.38 14.90
N ALA A 32 -39.16 0.68 15.73
CA ALA A 32 -38.62 1.99 15.38
C ALA A 32 -37.09 2.04 15.33
N LYS A 33 -36.40 0.95 15.72
CA LYS A 33 -34.93 0.80 15.72
C LYS A 33 -34.21 1.80 16.63
N THR A 34 -34.90 2.30 17.64
CA THR A 34 -34.41 3.36 18.54
C THR A 34 -34.15 2.84 19.96
N SER A 35 -34.32 1.55 20.26
CA SER A 35 -34.09 1.01 21.58
C SER A 35 -33.11 -0.15 21.60
N LEU A 36 -32.35 -0.22 22.71
CA LEU A 36 -31.49 -1.35 23.10
C LEU A 36 -31.96 -1.84 24.45
N VAL A 37 -32.18 -3.13 24.58
CA VAL A 37 -32.57 -3.79 25.85
C VAL A 37 -31.43 -4.69 26.29
N SER A 38 -30.90 -4.48 27.51
CA SER A 38 -29.82 -5.31 28.03
C SER A 38 -29.79 -5.37 29.55
N ASP A 39 -29.95 -6.57 30.10
CA ASP A 39 -29.85 -6.83 31.54
C ASP A 39 -28.46 -6.57 32.10
N THR A 40 -27.42 -6.69 31.27
CA THR A 40 -26.03 -6.46 31.69
C THR A 40 -25.74 -5.01 32.02
N LEU A 41 -26.52 -4.05 31.49
CA LEU A 41 -26.36 -2.61 31.80
C LEU A 41 -26.54 -2.30 33.28
N LYS A 42 -27.36 -3.08 34.01
CA LYS A 42 -27.53 -2.93 35.48
C LYS A 42 -26.24 -3.19 36.27
N ASN A 43 -25.31 -3.94 35.69
CA ASN A 43 -24.04 -4.29 36.35
C ASN A 43 -23.00 -3.20 36.30
N TYR A 44 -23.22 -2.15 35.46
CA TYR A 44 -22.31 -1.02 35.38
C TYR A 44 -22.61 0.05 36.44
N PRO A 45 -21.62 0.87 36.83
CA PRO A 45 -21.82 1.93 37.81
C PRO A 45 -22.98 2.83 37.43
N GLY A 46 -23.94 2.97 38.32
CA GLY A 46 -25.16 3.73 38.09
C GLY A 46 -26.26 3.03 37.28
N GLY A 47 -26.01 1.83 36.73
CA GLY A 47 -26.95 1.12 35.85
C GLY A 47 -28.27 0.71 36.49
N SER A 48 -28.42 0.85 37.83
CA SER A 48 -29.70 0.68 38.56
C SER A 48 -30.54 1.97 38.57
N ASP A 49 -30.00 3.08 38.15
CA ASP A 49 -30.65 4.40 38.20
C ASP A 49 -31.06 4.83 36.78
N ASP A 50 -32.26 5.40 36.69
CA ASP A 50 -32.73 6.00 35.43
C ASP A 50 -31.79 7.16 35.02
N GLY A 51 -31.55 7.29 33.75
CA GLY A 51 -30.65 8.33 33.18
C GLY A 51 -29.16 8.04 33.23
N ALA A 52 -28.70 6.90 33.82
CA ALA A 52 -27.29 6.62 34.06
C ALA A 52 -26.39 6.71 32.81
N PHE A 53 -26.90 6.33 31.65
CA PHE A 53 -26.14 6.30 30.39
C PHE A 53 -26.56 7.37 29.39
N GLU A 54 -27.36 8.33 29.80
CA GLU A 54 -27.71 9.49 28.97
C GLU A 54 -26.45 10.21 28.53
N GLU A 55 -26.48 10.69 27.29
CA GLU A 55 -25.34 11.38 26.64
C GLU A 55 -24.17 10.48 26.25
N GLN A 56 -24.14 9.18 26.62
CA GLN A 56 -23.12 8.23 26.21
C GLN A 56 -23.44 7.65 24.82
N TYR A 57 -22.44 7.06 24.19
CA TYR A 57 -22.55 6.48 22.85
C TYR A 57 -22.57 4.95 22.92
N PHE A 58 -23.51 4.36 22.22
CA PHE A 58 -23.61 2.93 21.97
C PHE A 58 -23.09 2.65 20.57
N LEU A 59 -22.07 1.82 20.47
CA LEU A 59 -21.49 1.36 19.20
C LEU A 59 -21.80 -0.13 19.03
N ALA A 60 -22.50 -0.49 17.96
CA ALA A 60 -22.72 -1.88 17.61
C ALA A 60 -21.42 -2.53 17.15
N THR A 61 -21.12 -3.73 17.68
CA THR A 61 -19.92 -4.51 17.35
C THR A 61 -20.25 -5.88 16.78
N SER A 62 -21.54 -6.16 16.58
CA SER A 62 -22.02 -7.34 15.84
C SER A 62 -23.44 -7.11 15.31
N GLY A 63 -23.96 -8.10 14.59
CA GLY A 63 -25.30 -8.05 14.00
C GLY A 63 -25.41 -7.17 12.77
N ALA A 64 -26.63 -6.84 12.39
CA ALA A 64 -26.93 -6.08 11.19
C ALA A 64 -26.57 -4.59 11.29
N ASN A 65 -26.20 -4.11 12.47
CA ASN A 65 -25.83 -2.72 12.75
C ASN A 65 -24.33 -2.57 13.05
N ASP A 66 -23.50 -3.57 12.78
CA ASP A 66 -22.06 -3.54 13.08
C ASP A 66 -21.39 -2.24 12.54
N GLY A 67 -20.67 -1.55 13.42
CA GLY A 67 -20.00 -0.29 13.12
C GLY A 67 -20.88 0.97 13.29
N GLU A 68 -22.19 0.83 13.58
CA GLU A 68 -23.06 1.98 13.81
C GLU A 68 -22.98 2.48 15.26
N ALA A 69 -22.73 3.78 15.43
CA ALA A 69 -22.75 4.44 16.73
C ALA A 69 -23.97 5.33 16.88
N ARG A 70 -24.62 5.32 18.03
CA ARG A 70 -25.74 6.22 18.39
C ARG A 70 -25.59 6.71 19.82
N ARG A 71 -26.00 7.95 20.05
CA ARG A 71 -26.01 8.56 21.38
C ARG A 71 -27.27 8.14 22.14
N CYS A 72 -27.11 7.83 23.42
CA CYS A 72 -28.24 7.57 24.29
C CYS A 72 -28.98 8.88 24.63
N GLN A 73 -30.29 8.89 24.44
CA GLN A 73 -31.16 9.99 24.78
C GLN A 73 -31.77 9.79 26.17
N LEU A 74 -32.16 8.56 26.49
CA LEU A 74 -32.84 8.21 27.75
C LEU A 74 -32.44 6.78 28.13
N TYR A 75 -32.18 6.55 29.41
CA TYR A 75 -32.01 5.22 29.97
C TYR A 75 -33.04 4.98 31.07
N ILE A 76 -33.71 3.82 31.00
CA ILE A 76 -34.74 3.38 31.95
C ILE A 76 -34.27 2.07 32.54
N ALA A 77 -33.85 2.10 33.81
CA ALA A 77 -33.29 0.93 34.53
C ALA A 77 -34.30 -0.20 34.79
N ASN A 78 -35.55 0.18 34.99
CA ASN A 78 -36.62 -0.75 35.38
C ASN A 78 -37.80 -0.71 34.39
N ALA A 79 -37.55 -0.65 33.09
CA ALA A 79 -38.59 -0.82 32.08
C ALA A 79 -39.21 -2.23 32.14
N THR A 80 -40.43 -2.39 31.65
CA THR A 80 -41.19 -3.66 31.71
C THR A 80 -40.48 -4.83 31.03
N ASP A 81 -39.77 -4.51 29.92
CA ASP A 81 -39.05 -5.51 29.09
C ASP A 81 -37.58 -5.66 29.49
N GLY A 82 -37.14 -5.06 30.60
CA GLY A 82 -35.75 -4.99 31.05
C GLY A 82 -35.12 -3.59 30.85
N PRO A 83 -33.87 -3.40 31.34
CA PRO A 83 -33.17 -2.13 31.21
C PRO A 83 -33.07 -1.68 29.76
N THR A 84 -33.63 -0.52 29.46
CA THR A 84 -33.81 -0.05 28.09
C THR A 84 -33.10 1.29 27.88
N SER A 85 -32.24 1.33 26.88
CA SER A 85 -31.64 2.58 26.37
C SER A 85 -32.38 3.02 25.12
N ILE A 86 -32.84 4.27 25.12
CA ILE A 86 -33.47 4.92 23.96
C ILE A 86 -32.41 5.77 23.27
N LEU A 87 -32.23 5.57 21.97
CA LEU A 87 -31.24 6.22 21.15
C LEU A 87 -31.80 7.53 20.57
N GLN A 88 -30.96 8.52 20.42
CA GLN A 88 -31.29 9.82 19.82
C GLN A 88 -31.77 9.72 18.38
N SER A 89 -31.26 8.71 17.63
CA SER A 89 -31.67 8.42 16.26
C SER A 89 -31.70 6.91 16.02
N ALA A 90 -32.49 6.48 15.04
CA ALA A 90 -32.65 5.08 14.71
C ALA A 90 -31.34 4.46 14.18
N LEU A 91 -31.12 3.19 14.48
CA LEU A 91 -30.16 2.33 13.78
C LEU A 91 -30.69 1.96 12.40
N SER A 92 -29.86 1.44 11.53
CA SER A 92 -30.27 0.97 10.19
C SER A 92 -31.22 -0.22 10.28
N ASN A 93 -30.99 -1.11 11.27
CA ASN A 93 -31.80 -2.30 11.50
C ASN A 93 -32.27 -2.37 12.96
N GLN A 94 -33.34 -3.15 13.21
CA GLN A 94 -33.72 -3.53 14.56
C GLN A 94 -32.59 -4.35 15.20
N THR A 95 -32.31 -4.12 16.49
CA THR A 95 -31.36 -4.96 17.24
C THR A 95 -31.99 -6.28 17.61
N SER A 96 -31.21 -7.33 17.54
CA SER A 96 -31.61 -8.69 17.95
C SER A 96 -31.01 -9.07 19.29
N SER A 97 -31.66 -9.98 19.98
CA SER A 97 -31.11 -10.56 21.21
C SER A 97 -29.74 -11.20 20.92
N GLY A 98 -28.75 -10.86 21.74
CA GLY A 98 -27.38 -11.33 21.58
C GLY A 98 -26.47 -10.43 20.77
N ASP A 99 -26.98 -9.37 20.12
CA ASP A 99 -26.15 -8.36 19.46
C ASP A 99 -25.23 -7.70 20.50
N THR A 100 -23.96 -7.51 20.14
CA THR A 100 -22.97 -6.92 21.03
C THR A 100 -22.76 -5.44 20.77
N PHE A 101 -22.55 -4.70 21.85
CA PHE A 101 -22.33 -3.25 21.83
C PHE A 101 -21.18 -2.86 22.74
N GLU A 102 -20.49 -1.80 22.37
CA GLU A 102 -19.59 -1.05 23.25
C GLU A 102 -20.28 0.22 23.74
N LEU A 103 -20.09 0.54 25.01
CA LEU A 103 -20.56 1.77 25.63
C LEU A 103 -19.38 2.72 25.83
N HIS A 104 -19.50 3.93 25.29
CA HIS A 104 -18.47 4.94 25.28
C HIS A 104 -18.96 6.28 25.84
N ARG A 105 -18.16 6.90 26.68
CA ARG A 105 -18.36 8.28 27.12
C ARG A 105 -18.04 9.27 26.00
N TYR A 106 -17.03 8.98 25.20
CA TYR A 106 -16.58 9.81 24.08
C TYR A 106 -17.02 9.18 22.76
N ASP A 107 -17.38 10.05 21.80
CA ASP A 107 -17.82 9.64 20.48
C ASP A 107 -16.81 8.70 19.81
N PRO A 108 -17.20 7.47 19.44
CA PRO A 108 -16.33 6.53 18.75
C PRO A 108 -15.74 7.06 17.44
N GLU A 109 -16.45 7.92 16.71
CA GLU A 109 -15.93 8.51 15.48
C GLU A 109 -14.77 9.48 15.76
N LEU A 110 -14.81 10.24 16.85
CA LEU A 110 -13.67 11.06 17.26
C LEU A 110 -12.45 10.22 17.61
N LYS A 111 -12.65 9.02 18.20
CA LYS A 111 -11.58 8.07 18.45
C LYS A 111 -10.96 7.56 17.15
N HIS A 112 -11.79 7.23 16.15
CA HIS A 112 -11.30 6.80 14.82
C HIS A 112 -10.49 7.90 14.12
N VAL A 113 -10.96 9.14 14.17
CA VAL A 113 -10.23 10.29 13.63
C VAL A 113 -8.89 10.47 14.35
N ALA A 114 -8.87 10.36 15.68
CA ALA A 114 -7.65 10.49 16.46
C ALA A 114 -6.64 9.37 16.13
N ILE A 115 -7.10 8.13 15.99
CA ILE A 115 -6.27 6.97 15.60
C ILE A 115 -5.68 7.18 14.21
N ASN A 116 -6.51 7.50 13.20
CA ASN A 116 -6.04 7.70 11.84
C ASN A 116 -5.04 8.86 11.71
N ARG A 117 -5.23 9.91 12.51
CA ARG A 117 -4.30 11.03 12.59
C ARG A 117 -2.98 10.62 13.26
N ALA A 118 -3.04 9.84 14.32
CA ALA A 118 -1.84 9.32 15.01
C ALA A 118 -0.99 8.44 14.08
N LEU A 119 -1.61 7.58 13.26
CA LEU A 119 -0.91 6.74 12.29
C LEU A 119 -0.10 7.55 11.25
N VAL A 120 -0.57 8.75 10.91
CA VAL A 120 0.15 9.65 10.00
C VAL A 120 1.22 10.47 10.72
N GLU A 121 0.87 11.09 11.86
CA GLU A 121 1.77 12.02 12.54
C GLU A 121 2.95 11.35 13.24
N LEU A 122 2.84 10.06 13.57
CA LEU A 122 3.95 9.29 14.13
C LEU A 122 5.02 8.90 13.10
N PHE A 123 4.78 9.09 11.81
CA PHE A 123 5.82 8.92 10.80
C PHE A 123 6.95 9.96 11.00
N PRO A 124 8.23 9.61 10.93
CA PRO A 124 8.84 8.30 10.60
C PRO A 124 9.24 7.47 11.84
N THR A 125 8.66 7.71 13.01
CA THR A 125 8.96 6.92 14.22
C THR A 125 8.36 5.53 14.14
N VAL A 126 7.11 5.46 13.67
CA VAL A 126 6.41 4.23 13.31
C VAL A 126 6.09 4.31 11.82
N TYR A 127 6.42 3.29 11.06
CA TYR A 127 6.30 3.26 9.61
C TYR A 127 6.12 1.83 9.10
N LEU A 128 5.65 1.68 7.87
CA LEU A 128 5.66 0.42 7.15
C LEU A 128 7.04 0.23 6.50
N PRO A 129 7.82 -0.80 6.88
CA PRO A 129 9.04 -1.13 6.15
C PRO A 129 8.68 -1.62 4.75
N ILE A 130 9.12 -0.88 3.74
CA ILE A 130 8.93 -1.22 2.34
C ILE A 130 10.22 -1.84 1.81
N ARG A 131 10.07 -2.97 1.14
CA ARG A 131 11.08 -3.53 0.24
C ARG A 131 10.47 -3.58 -1.15
N ASP A 132 11.09 -2.89 -2.07
CA ASP A 132 10.67 -2.81 -3.46
C ASP A 132 11.76 -3.37 -4.37
N GLU A 133 11.39 -4.22 -5.29
CA GLU A 133 12.26 -4.89 -6.26
C GLU A 133 11.73 -4.71 -7.70
N THR A 134 10.82 -3.77 -7.91
CA THR A 134 10.21 -3.52 -9.23
C THR A 134 11.08 -2.65 -10.13
N LEU A 135 12.07 -1.95 -9.55
CA LEU A 135 12.88 -1.01 -10.27
C LEU A 135 14.02 -1.70 -11.03
N ILE A 136 14.01 -1.59 -12.35
CA ILE A 136 15.08 -2.08 -13.22
C ILE A 136 15.87 -0.87 -13.76
N VAL A 137 17.19 -0.94 -13.69
CA VAL A 137 18.08 0.16 -14.07
C VAL A 137 17.95 0.52 -15.56
N ASP A 138 17.75 1.80 -15.86
CA ASP A 138 17.56 2.38 -17.21
C ASP A 138 16.29 1.86 -17.92
N ASN A 139 15.35 1.25 -17.24
CA ASN A 139 14.10 0.79 -17.84
C ASN A 139 13.16 1.95 -18.14
N VAL A 140 12.71 2.06 -19.38
CA VAL A 140 11.71 3.04 -19.83
C VAL A 140 10.30 2.44 -19.91
N LEU A 141 10.15 1.14 -19.68
CA LEU A 141 8.84 0.46 -19.65
C LEU A 141 8.17 0.64 -18.30
N SER A 142 6.86 0.68 -18.33
CA SER A 142 6.00 0.60 -17.16
C SER A 142 5.45 -0.83 -17.03
N ASN A 143 5.28 -1.33 -15.79
CA ASN A 143 4.74 -2.65 -15.51
C ASN A 143 5.38 -3.76 -16.37
N SER A 144 6.69 -3.75 -16.47
CA SER A 144 7.45 -4.71 -17.29
C SER A 144 7.69 -6.05 -16.58
N ASP A 145 7.30 -6.15 -15.32
CA ASP A 145 7.22 -7.32 -14.46
C ASP A 145 5.81 -7.93 -14.40
N PHE A 146 4.83 -7.31 -15.07
CA PHE A 146 3.46 -7.76 -15.18
C PHE A 146 2.75 -8.03 -13.83
N GLU A 147 3.05 -7.22 -12.82
CA GLU A 147 2.40 -7.33 -11.50
C GLU A 147 1.05 -6.58 -11.42
N ASP A 148 0.89 -5.50 -12.21
CA ASP A 148 -0.31 -4.65 -12.20
C ASP A 148 -1.26 -5.02 -13.33
N TRP A 149 -2.50 -5.36 -12.98
CA TRP A 149 -3.53 -5.82 -13.92
C TRP A 149 -4.87 -5.13 -13.71
N THR A 150 -5.49 -4.67 -14.79
CA THR A 150 -6.85 -4.13 -14.79
C THR A 150 -7.70 -4.82 -15.84
N SER A 151 -8.84 -5.38 -15.43
CA SER A 151 -9.80 -6.02 -16.34
C SER A 151 -9.22 -7.14 -17.24
N GLY A 152 -8.18 -7.84 -16.75
CA GLY A 152 -7.59 -8.99 -17.45
C GLY A 152 -6.51 -8.63 -18.46
N VAL A 153 -6.13 -7.36 -18.56
CA VAL A 153 -5.01 -6.87 -19.38
C VAL A 153 -3.95 -6.27 -18.46
N PRO A 154 -2.65 -6.50 -18.71
CA PRO A 154 -1.61 -5.86 -17.90
C PRO A 154 -1.61 -4.34 -18.11
N ASP A 155 -1.52 -3.59 -17.03
CA ASP A 155 -1.57 -2.13 -17.06
C ASP A 155 -0.42 -1.55 -17.91
N ASN A 156 -0.73 -0.52 -18.69
CA ASN A 156 0.17 0.14 -19.64
C ASN A 156 0.59 -0.69 -20.87
N TRP A 157 0.02 -1.86 -21.06
CA TRP A 157 0.23 -2.67 -22.26
C TRP A 157 -1.03 -2.71 -23.12
N THR A 158 -0.85 -2.87 -24.43
CA THR A 158 -1.95 -2.90 -25.41
C THR A 158 -1.87 -4.14 -26.27
N GLU A 159 -3.00 -4.85 -26.39
CA GLU A 159 -3.15 -5.99 -27.28
C GLU A 159 -3.30 -5.54 -28.73
N VAL A 160 -2.58 -6.18 -29.65
CA VAL A 160 -2.69 -5.96 -31.09
C VAL A 160 -2.89 -7.29 -31.81
N ASN A 161 -3.73 -7.31 -32.82
CA ASN A 161 -4.17 -8.51 -33.55
C ASN A 161 -4.96 -9.52 -32.71
N SER A 162 -5.70 -9.04 -31.70
CA SER A 162 -6.63 -9.82 -30.90
C SER A 162 -6.06 -11.11 -30.29
N PRO A 163 -4.92 -11.07 -29.61
CA PRO A 163 -4.46 -12.20 -28.81
C PRO A 163 -5.41 -12.43 -27.62
N THR A 164 -5.29 -13.58 -26.97
CA THR A 164 -5.85 -13.77 -25.64
C THR A 164 -4.73 -13.57 -24.62
N THR A 165 -4.83 -12.50 -23.82
CA THR A 165 -3.91 -12.23 -22.72
C THR A 165 -4.57 -12.61 -21.40
N THR A 166 -3.85 -13.29 -20.52
CA THR A 166 -4.32 -13.66 -19.18
C THR A 166 -3.18 -13.53 -18.17
N GLN A 167 -3.55 -13.13 -16.95
CA GLN A 167 -2.63 -13.17 -15.82
C GLN A 167 -2.34 -14.63 -15.46
N GLU A 168 -1.06 -14.97 -15.38
CA GLU A 168 -0.61 -16.30 -15.00
C GLU A 168 0.14 -16.22 -13.65
N THR A 169 -0.18 -17.06 -12.70
CA THR A 169 0.39 -17.07 -11.36
C THR A 169 1.15 -18.34 -11.01
N SER A 170 1.07 -19.37 -11.88
CA SER A 170 1.79 -20.64 -11.68
C SER A 170 3.11 -20.72 -12.43
N ARG A 171 3.23 -20.00 -13.55
CA ARG A 171 4.43 -19.92 -14.36
C ARG A 171 4.95 -18.49 -14.38
N VAL A 172 5.71 -18.13 -13.35
CA VAL A 172 6.25 -16.81 -13.08
C VAL A 172 7.77 -16.92 -13.01
N PHE A 173 8.47 -15.95 -13.60
CA PHE A 173 9.94 -15.86 -13.48
C PHE A 173 10.31 -15.09 -12.21
N HIS A 174 9.66 -13.94 -11.95
CA HIS A 174 9.90 -13.10 -10.78
C HIS A 174 8.60 -12.44 -10.35
N GLY A 175 8.40 -12.23 -9.04
CA GLY A 175 7.17 -11.64 -8.50
C GLY A 175 6.04 -12.65 -8.31
N SER A 176 4.82 -12.22 -8.57
CA SER A 176 3.57 -12.97 -8.31
C SER A 176 2.86 -13.38 -9.58
N SER A 177 3.12 -12.71 -10.70
CA SER A 177 2.42 -12.95 -11.95
C SER A 177 3.29 -12.74 -13.20
N SER A 178 2.87 -13.33 -14.32
CA SER A 178 3.44 -13.13 -15.64
C SER A 178 2.33 -12.95 -16.68
N ALA A 179 2.66 -12.44 -17.85
CA ALA A 179 1.72 -12.31 -18.96
C ALA A 179 1.70 -13.57 -19.84
N LYS A 180 0.62 -14.33 -19.80
CA LYS A 180 0.37 -15.42 -20.74
C LYS A 180 -0.34 -14.86 -21.96
N LEU A 181 0.30 -14.98 -23.12
CA LEU A 181 -0.20 -14.51 -24.41
C LEU A 181 -0.44 -15.68 -25.34
N THR A 182 -1.67 -15.80 -25.88
CA THR A 182 -2.02 -16.81 -26.89
C THR A 182 -2.38 -16.11 -28.19
N GLY A 183 -1.67 -16.43 -29.26
CA GLY A 183 -1.94 -15.89 -30.59
C GLY A 183 -3.23 -16.42 -31.18
N PRO A 184 -3.99 -15.61 -31.93
CA PRO A 184 -5.17 -16.09 -32.64
C PRO A 184 -4.80 -17.12 -33.71
N GLY A 185 -5.75 -17.98 -34.11
CA GLY A 185 -5.46 -19.14 -34.97
C GLY A 185 -4.98 -18.81 -36.39
N GLY A 186 -5.05 -17.57 -36.84
CA GLY A 186 -4.72 -17.19 -38.22
C GLY A 186 -3.69 -16.05 -38.37
N SER A 187 -3.25 -15.44 -37.25
CA SER A 187 -2.28 -14.33 -37.25
C SER A 187 -1.47 -14.32 -36.00
N VAL A 188 -0.36 -13.59 -36.01
CA VAL A 188 0.44 -13.37 -34.81
C VAL A 188 -0.33 -12.52 -33.81
N GLY A 189 -0.22 -12.84 -32.53
CA GLY A 189 -0.71 -12.02 -31.43
C GLY A 189 0.40 -11.16 -30.87
N GLN A 190 0.09 -9.94 -30.43
CA GLN A 190 1.10 -9.02 -29.94
C GLN A 190 0.61 -8.29 -28.67
N LEU A 191 1.53 -8.11 -27.73
CA LEU A 191 1.38 -7.25 -26.58
C LEU A 191 2.41 -6.13 -26.69
N THR A 192 1.97 -4.86 -26.70
CA THR A 192 2.80 -3.74 -27.10
C THR A 192 2.80 -2.63 -26.04
N GLN A 193 3.90 -1.91 -25.93
CA GLN A 193 4.01 -0.68 -25.15
C GLN A 193 4.81 0.37 -25.93
N SER A 194 4.37 1.62 -25.87
CA SER A 194 5.10 2.79 -26.43
C SER A 194 5.55 3.64 -25.24
N PRO A 195 6.79 3.49 -24.75
CA PRO A 195 7.29 4.31 -23.68
C PRO A 195 7.41 5.79 -24.10
N GLU A 196 7.15 6.69 -23.16
CA GLU A 196 7.32 8.13 -23.38
C GLU A 196 8.81 8.48 -23.41
N VAL A 197 9.36 8.65 -24.60
CA VAL A 197 10.75 9.05 -24.82
C VAL A 197 10.82 10.20 -25.80
N ASN A 198 11.76 11.13 -25.58
CA ASN A 198 11.99 12.21 -26.54
C ASN A 198 12.79 11.69 -27.75
N ILE A 199 12.09 11.47 -28.86
CA ILE A 199 12.67 10.91 -30.09
C ILE A 199 13.87 11.71 -30.57
N ASN A 200 13.83 13.04 -30.47
CA ASN A 200 14.93 13.88 -30.92
C ASN A 200 16.24 13.69 -30.11
N GLU A 201 16.11 13.28 -28.86
CA GLU A 201 17.25 13.03 -27.98
C GLU A 201 17.87 11.64 -28.18
N ILE A 202 17.10 10.70 -28.73
CA ILE A 202 17.49 9.30 -28.86
C ILE A 202 17.82 8.87 -30.30
N ALA A 203 17.49 9.69 -31.30
CA ALA A 203 17.83 9.42 -32.68
C ALA A 203 19.35 9.16 -32.86
N GLY A 204 19.69 8.07 -33.53
CA GLY A 204 21.05 7.59 -33.70
C GLY A 204 21.68 6.89 -32.49
N LYS A 205 20.99 6.84 -31.35
CA LYS A 205 21.43 6.05 -30.18
C LYS A 205 20.96 4.61 -30.28
N THR A 206 21.59 3.70 -29.55
CA THR A 206 21.14 2.31 -29.48
C THR A 206 19.96 2.17 -28.54
N ALA A 207 18.89 1.54 -29.01
CA ALA A 207 17.81 1.02 -28.21
C ALA A 207 18.02 -0.49 -27.95
N GLN A 208 17.70 -0.91 -26.76
CA GLN A 208 17.75 -2.31 -26.35
C GLN A 208 16.41 -2.69 -25.71
N PHE A 209 15.87 -3.83 -26.09
CA PHE A 209 14.71 -4.42 -25.43
C PHE A 209 15.00 -5.86 -25.08
N LYS A 210 14.86 -6.21 -23.80
CA LYS A 210 15.07 -7.57 -23.28
C LYS A 210 13.89 -7.95 -22.40
N MET A 211 13.50 -9.22 -22.45
CA MET A 211 12.42 -9.76 -21.64
C MET A 211 12.60 -11.27 -21.44
N ARG A 212 12.21 -11.75 -20.30
CA ARG A 212 12.10 -13.19 -20.04
C ARG A 212 10.90 -13.75 -20.77
N VAL A 213 11.13 -14.79 -21.52
CA VAL A 213 10.12 -15.47 -22.33
C VAL A 213 10.18 -16.95 -22.08
N TRP A 214 9.03 -17.57 -21.96
CA TRP A 214 8.89 -19.03 -21.87
C TRP A 214 7.90 -19.51 -22.94
N THR A 215 8.25 -20.55 -23.68
CA THR A 215 7.35 -21.29 -24.58
C THR A 215 7.87 -22.72 -24.78
N ASP A 216 6.97 -23.64 -25.11
CA ASP A 216 7.27 -25.06 -25.35
C ASP A 216 7.52 -25.41 -26.83
N GLY A 217 7.37 -24.43 -27.73
CA GLY A 217 7.60 -24.65 -29.15
C GLY A 217 8.60 -23.66 -29.75
N ALA A 218 9.47 -24.15 -30.59
CA ALA A 218 10.43 -23.33 -31.31
C ALA A 218 9.76 -22.31 -32.22
N SER A 219 10.33 -21.13 -32.35
CA SER A 219 9.85 -20.05 -33.21
C SER A 219 8.43 -19.55 -32.88
N GLN A 220 7.98 -19.75 -31.64
CA GLN A 220 6.66 -19.33 -31.22
C GLN A 220 6.62 -17.91 -30.63
N ALA A 221 7.73 -17.41 -30.09
CA ALA A 221 7.78 -16.09 -29.46
C ALA A 221 9.08 -15.37 -29.79
N ARG A 222 9.01 -14.03 -29.92
CA ARG A 222 10.15 -13.12 -30.07
C ARG A 222 9.84 -11.72 -29.58
N LEU A 223 10.86 -10.88 -29.53
CA LEU A 223 10.77 -9.46 -29.21
C LEU A 223 11.01 -8.61 -30.46
N ILE A 224 10.33 -7.46 -30.56
CA ILE A 224 10.45 -6.55 -31.70
C ILE A 224 10.51 -5.11 -31.19
N LEU A 225 11.34 -4.29 -31.86
CA LEU A 225 11.32 -2.82 -31.76
C LEU A 225 10.67 -2.25 -33.02
N ASP A 226 9.77 -1.29 -32.85
CA ASP A 226 9.07 -0.59 -33.94
C ASP A 226 9.30 0.92 -33.81
N TRP A 227 9.70 1.56 -34.92
CA TRP A 227 10.13 2.94 -34.96
C TRP A 227 9.11 3.94 -35.54
N ASP A 228 8.21 3.47 -36.38
CA ASP A 228 7.26 4.31 -37.13
C ASP A 228 5.95 3.60 -37.52
N GLY A 229 5.75 2.36 -37.05
CA GLY A 229 4.62 1.51 -37.42
C GLY A 229 4.87 0.63 -38.67
N SER A 230 6.00 0.82 -39.36
CA SER A 230 6.40 0.04 -40.54
C SER A 230 7.84 -0.44 -40.50
N SER A 231 8.73 0.33 -39.91
CA SER A 231 10.16 0.00 -39.75
C SER A 231 10.35 -0.72 -38.43
N THR A 232 10.64 -2.02 -38.50
CA THR A 232 10.80 -2.86 -37.31
C THR A 232 12.15 -3.55 -37.29
N GLU A 233 12.67 -3.80 -36.10
CA GLU A 233 13.80 -4.67 -35.85
C GLU A 233 13.36 -5.81 -34.95
N ALA A 234 13.60 -7.06 -35.36
CA ALA A 234 13.18 -8.25 -34.64
C ALA A 234 14.37 -9.00 -34.07
N GLY A 235 14.25 -9.41 -32.82
CA GLY A 235 15.19 -10.34 -32.18
C GLY A 235 14.97 -11.78 -32.62
N ASP A 236 15.86 -12.64 -32.14
CA ASP A 236 15.77 -14.09 -32.38
C ASP A 236 14.52 -14.69 -31.70
N TYR A 237 14.00 -15.74 -32.32
CA TYR A 237 12.92 -16.52 -31.73
C TYR A 237 13.41 -17.36 -30.54
N HIS A 238 12.50 -17.61 -29.60
CA HIS A 238 12.69 -18.57 -28.54
C HIS A 238 12.89 -19.99 -29.10
N GLU A 239 13.83 -20.76 -28.53
CA GLU A 239 14.16 -22.10 -28.99
C GLU A 239 13.08 -23.15 -28.71
N GLY A 240 12.12 -22.88 -27.81
CA GLY A 240 11.01 -23.76 -27.48
C GLY A 240 11.37 -24.94 -26.57
N ASP A 241 12.33 -24.74 -25.70
CA ASP A 241 12.88 -25.74 -24.78
C ASP A 241 12.10 -25.87 -23.45
N SER A 242 10.99 -25.18 -23.32
CA SER A 242 10.18 -25.14 -22.08
C SER A 242 10.92 -24.57 -20.87
N GLU A 243 11.83 -23.62 -21.11
CA GLU A 243 12.58 -22.91 -20.07
C GLU A 243 12.43 -21.39 -20.22
N TRP A 244 12.62 -20.66 -19.13
CA TRP A 244 12.68 -19.21 -19.19
C TRP A 244 14.00 -18.75 -19.83
N ARG A 245 13.91 -18.04 -20.94
CA ARG A 245 15.07 -17.45 -21.62
C ARG A 245 14.98 -15.94 -21.68
N LEU A 246 16.11 -15.27 -21.54
CA LEU A 246 16.21 -13.83 -21.78
C LEU A 246 16.37 -13.60 -23.28
N LEU A 247 15.29 -13.23 -23.94
CA LEU A 247 15.36 -12.77 -25.32
C LEU A 247 15.82 -11.32 -25.38
N SER A 248 16.44 -10.92 -26.49
CA SER A 248 16.89 -9.53 -26.70
C SER A 248 16.72 -9.11 -28.14
N VAL A 249 16.50 -7.80 -28.32
CA VAL A 249 16.64 -7.09 -29.58
C VAL A 249 17.37 -5.78 -29.34
N ASP A 250 18.41 -5.53 -30.12
CA ASP A 250 19.29 -4.37 -30.03
C ASP A 250 19.37 -3.71 -31.40
N ALA A 251 19.04 -2.41 -31.49
CA ALA A 251 19.06 -1.70 -32.75
C ALA A 251 19.40 -0.22 -32.57
N ALA A 252 19.98 0.39 -33.60
CA ALA A 252 20.14 1.84 -33.66
C ALA A 252 18.78 2.50 -33.98
N VAL A 253 18.38 3.48 -33.20
CA VAL A 253 17.17 4.28 -33.47
C VAL A 253 17.38 5.05 -34.76
N PRO A 254 16.57 4.83 -35.82
CA PRO A 254 16.67 5.57 -37.04
C PRO A 254 16.46 7.08 -36.82
N THR A 255 17.13 7.91 -37.63
CA THR A 255 16.91 9.39 -37.57
C THR A 255 15.51 9.79 -38.05
N SER A 256 14.83 8.90 -38.77
CA SER A 256 13.44 9.05 -39.21
C SER A 256 12.42 8.50 -38.23
N ALA A 257 12.83 7.95 -37.09
CA ALA A 257 11.92 7.38 -36.11
C ALA A 257 10.93 8.44 -35.61
N THR A 258 9.68 8.05 -35.45
CA THR A 258 8.60 8.88 -34.90
C THR A 258 8.12 8.39 -33.54
N GLN A 259 8.47 7.15 -33.19
CA GLN A 259 8.16 6.50 -31.92
C GLN A 259 9.23 5.48 -31.54
N VAL A 260 9.17 5.00 -30.31
CA VAL A 260 9.76 3.73 -29.89
C VAL A 260 8.63 2.88 -29.34
N LYS A 261 8.39 1.73 -29.97
CA LYS A 261 7.42 0.77 -29.48
C LYS A 261 8.10 -0.58 -29.27
N VAL A 262 7.88 -1.19 -28.13
CA VAL A 262 8.29 -2.57 -27.86
C VAL A 262 7.13 -3.51 -28.10
N ILE A 263 7.41 -4.68 -28.63
CA ILE A 263 6.40 -5.69 -29.00
C ILE A 263 6.87 -7.04 -28.51
N CYS A 264 6.04 -7.68 -27.69
CA CYS A 264 6.10 -9.10 -27.39
C CYS A 264 5.21 -9.82 -28.39
N GLU A 265 5.78 -10.60 -29.30
CA GLU A 265 5.05 -11.29 -30.37
C GLU A 265 4.96 -12.78 -30.08
N VAL A 266 3.76 -13.35 -30.31
CA VAL A 266 3.52 -14.79 -30.29
C VAL A 266 2.95 -15.24 -31.62
N ALA A 267 3.42 -16.39 -32.11
CA ALA A 267 2.99 -16.95 -33.38
C ALA A 267 1.49 -17.36 -33.37
N ALA A 268 0.91 -17.48 -34.54
CA ALA A 268 -0.49 -17.89 -34.73
C ALA A 268 -0.78 -19.22 -34.01
N GLY A 269 -1.79 -19.23 -33.14
CA GLY A 269 -2.22 -20.40 -32.38
C GLY A 269 -1.24 -20.89 -31.30
N ALA A 270 -0.11 -20.23 -31.13
CA ALA A 270 0.88 -20.58 -30.10
C ALA A 270 0.61 -19.85 -28.78
N THR A 271 1.23 -20.33 -27.71
CA THR A 271 1.18 -19.70 -26.39
C THR A 271 2.60 -19.43 -25.87
N ALA A 272 2.82 -18.24 -25.36
CA ALA A 272 4.07 -17.88 -24.67
C ALA A 272 3.76 -17.08 -23.39
N TYR A 273 4.73 -17.06 -22.50
CA TYR A 273 4.69 -16.34 -21.23
C TYR A 273 5.81 -15.32 -21.23
N PHE A 274 5.48 -14.10 -20.82
CA PHE A 274 6.39 -12.97 -20.75
C PHE A 274 6.46 -12.46 -19.32
N ASP A 275 7.67 -12.15 -18.87
CA ASP A 275 7.90 -11.69 -17.51
C ASP A 275 9.22 -10.91 -17.44
N THR A 276 9.33 -10.02 -16.48
CA THR A 276 10.52 -9.25 -16.10
C THR A 276 11.37 -8.82 -17.29
N GLY A 277 10.96 -7.71 -17.89
CA GLY A 277 11.63 -7.12 -19.04
C GLY A 277 12.13 -5.71 -18.78
N TRP A 278 12.93 -5.22 -19.69
CA TRP A 278 13.34 -3.82 -19.71
C TRP A 278 13.63 -3.36 -21.13
N ALA A 279 13.39 -2.07 -21.36
CA ALA A 279 13.85 -1.40 -22.55
C ALA A 279 14.64 -0.14 -22.15
N ALA A 280 15.77 0.09 -22.81
CA ALA A 280 16.61 1.23 -22.59
C ALA A 280 16.96 1.91 -23.89
N VAL A 281 16.99 3.23 -23.91
CA VAL A 281 17.35 4.02 -25.09
C VAL A 281 18.39 5.07 -24.69
N GLY A 282 19.60 4.92 -25.20
CA GLY A 282 20.73 5.78 -24.82
C GLY A 282 21.21 5.52 -23.38
N SER A 283 21.82 6.52 -22.76
CA SER A 283 22.33 6.46 -21.38
C SER A 283 21.56 7.44 -20.52
N LEU A 284 20.40 7.03 -20.01
CA LEU A 284 19.62 7.83 -19.06
C LEU A 284 19.77 7.16 -17.68
N HIS A 285 20.59 7.71 -16.82
CA HIS A 285 20.73 7.21 -15.43
C HIS A 285 19.71 7.84 -14.48
N ARG A 286 18.44 7.90 -14.90
CA ARG A 286 17.35 8.39 -14.06
C ARG A 286 16.52 7.22 -13.56
N LEU A 287 16.39 7.12 -12.25
CA LEU A 287 15.60 6.10 -11.60
C LEU A 287 14.53 6.78 -10.76
N THR A 288 13.28 6.42 -10.98
CA THR A 288 12.15 6.93 -10.20
C THR A 288 11.92 6.01 -9.01
N VAL A 289 11.97 6.55 -7.80
CA VAL A 289 11.66 5.78 -6.59
C VAL A 289 10.16 5.46 -6.57
N PRO A 290 9.76 4.21 -6.30
CA PRO A 290 8.35 3.86 -6.17
C PRO A 290 7.64 4.73 -5.12
N SER A 291 6.40 5.13 -5.40
CA SER A 291 5.59 6.01 -4.53
C SER A 291 5.25 5.39 -3.18
N SER A 292 5.35 4.06 -3.05
CA SER A 292 5.23 3.33 -1.78
C SER A 292 6.30 3.73 -0.76
N ILE A 293 7.48 4.17 -1.23
CA ILE A 293 8.59 4.64 -0.39
C ILE A 293 8.45 6.14 -0.17
N VAL A 294 7.85 6.53 0.95
CA VAL A 294 7.62 7.95 1.31
C VAL A 294 8.90 8.59 1.86
N ARG A 295 9.76 7.81 2.51
CA ARG A 295 11.06 8.25 3.00
C ARG A 295 12.13 7.20 2.72
N GLY A 296 13.16 7.59 2.05
CA GLY A 296 14.27 6.72 1.64
C GLY A 296 14.50 6.82 0.13
N PRO A 297 15.15 5.87 -0.52
CA PRO A 297 15.55 4.58 0.08
C PRO A 297 16.64 4.72 1.13
N MET A 298 16.54 3.89 2.18
CA MET A 298 17.53 3.83 3.26
C MET A 298 18.68 2.90 2.90
N HIS A 299 18.38 1.93 2.03
CA HIS A 299 19.33 0.95 1.54
C HIS A 299 19.00 0.60 0.10
N VAL A 300 20.04 0.54 -0.74
CA VAL A 300 19.92 0.17 -2.16
C VAL A 300 20.89 -0.96 -2.43
N THR A 301 20.38 -2.06 -2.93
CA THR A 301 21.18 -3.18 -3.37
C THR A 301 20.84 -3.52 -4.81
N GLN A 302 21.82 -4.02 -5.57
CA GLN A 302 21.67 -4.39 -6.96
C GLN A 302 21.80 -5.90 -7.13
N GLN A 303 20.98 -6.49 -7.97
CA GLN A 303 21.08 -7.88 -8.38
C GLN A 303 22.43 -8.17 -9.04
N HIS A 304 23.07 -9.28 -8.67
CA HIS A 304 24.39 -9.63 -9.17
C HIS A 304 24.41 -9.98 -10.67
N SER A 305 23.40 -10.71 -11.14
CA SER A 305 23.32 -11.19 -12.51
C SER A 305 21.92 -11.08 -13.08
N GLU A 306 21.77 -10.65 -14.33
CA GLU A 306 20.48 -10.67 -15.06
C GLU A 306 19.90 -12.08 -15.20
N ASN A 307 20.75 -13.12 -15.07
CA ASN A 307 20.39 -14.51 -15.34
C ASN A 307 19.99 -15.32 -14.09
N GLN A 308 19.95 -14.68 -12.91
CA GLN A 308 19.61 -15.37 -11.67
C GLN A 308 18.31 -14.81 -11.10
N VAL A 309 17.29 -15.66 -11.00
CA VAL A 309 16.14 -15.44 -10.10
C VAL A 309 16.66 -15.55 -8.69
N ASP A 310 16.23 -14.70 -7.78
CA ASP A 310 16.62 -14.73 -6.36
C ASP A 310 18.15 -14.78 -6.11
N GLY A 311 18.93 -14.28 -7.07
CA GLY A 311 20.39 -14.21 -6.94
C GLY A 311 20.82 -13.27 -5.81
N PRO A 312 22.10 -13.34 -5.41
CA PRO A 312 22.61 -12.44 -4.38
C PRO A 312 22.51 -10.99 -4.84
N TYR A 313 22.08 -10.13 -3.93
CA TYR A 313 22.08 -8.67 -4.08
C TYR A 313 23.32 -8.10 -3.40
N TYR A 314 24.00 -7.20 -4.09
CA TYR A 314 25.16 -6.48 -3.55
C TYR A 314 24.78 -5.04 -3.23
N PRO A 315 25.27 -4.51 -2.10
CA PRO A 315 25.08 -3.09 -1.81
C PRO A 315 25.76 -2.24 -2.89
N LEU A 316 25.02 -1.28 -3.44
CA LEU A 316 25.60 -0.22 -4.27
C LEU A 316 26.35 0.75 -3.34
N LEU A 317 27.65 0.89 -3.60
CA LEU A 317 28.45 1.84 -2.85
C LEU A 317 28.27 3.26 -3.42
N PRO A 318 28.38 4.31 -2.58
CA PRO A 318 28.37 5.68 -3.05
C PRO A 318 29.45 5.90 -4.13
N GLY A 319 29.05 6.37 -5.30
CA GLY A 319 29.92 6.56 -6.45
C GLY A 319 29.93 5.43 -7.47
N GLU A 320 29.33 4.30 -7.19
CA GLU A 320 29.12 3.22 -8.16
C GLU A 320 27.87 3.52 -8.98
N SER A 321 27.97 3.40 -10.30
CA SER A 321 26.81 3.46 -11.18
C SER A 321 26.17 2.10 -11.26
N PRO A 322 24.84 1.99 -11.06
CA PRO A 322 24.14 0.74 -11.22
C PRO A 322 24.27 0.23 -12.66
N SER A 323 24.33 -1.07 -12.83
CA SER A 323 24.43 -1.68 -14.16
C SER A 323 23.06 -1.77 -14.81
N ARG A 324 22.98 -1.43 -16.11
CA ARG A 324 21.76 -1.46 -16.90
C ARG A 324 21.08 -2.83 -16.86
N GLY A 325 19.77 -2.87 -16.79
CA GLY A 325 18.95 -4.06 -16.79
C GLY A 325 19.01 -4.88 -15.50
N ARG A 326 19.61 -4.33 -14.43
CA ARG A 326 19.64 -4.98 -13.11
C ARG A 326 18.48 -4.54 -12.26
N ILE A 327 17.88 -5.48 -11.56
CA ILE A 327 16.87 -5.18 -10.54
C ILE A 327 17.57 -4.51 -9.35
N LEU A 328 17.00 -3.41 -8.90
CA LEU A 328 17.38 -2.75 -7.65
C LEU A 328 16.40 -3.17 -6.56
N ARG A 329 16.94 -3.57 -5.43
CA ARG A 329 16.17 -3.74 -4.20
C ARG A 329 16.31 -2.48 -3.38
N LEU A 330 15.18 -1.81 -3.14
CA LEU A 330 15.08 -0.59 -2.37
C LEU A 330 14.42 -0.90 -1.04
N ASP A 331 15.11 -0.68 0.06
CA ASP A 331 14.52 -0.72 1.40
C ASP A 331 14.21 0.72 1.85
N GLY A 332 12.97 1.01 2.19
CA GLY A 332 12.50 2.34 2.56
C GLY A 332 11.39 2.33 3.61
N MET A 333 10.82 3.49 3.85
CA MET A 333 9.72 3.68 4.81
C MET A 333 8.47 4.14 4.07
N GLY A 334 7.38 3.40 4.25
CA GLY A 334 6.05 3.75 3.79
C GLY A 334 5.15 4.22 4.94
N LEU A 335 4.01 4.80 4.58
CA LEU A 335 2.96 5.12 5.55
C LEU A 335 2.20 3.86 5.94
N LEU A 336 1.75 3.83 7.20
CA LEU A 336 0.83 2.79 7.67
C LEU A 336 -0.54 2.95 7.02
N SER A 337 -1.21 1.83 6.76
CA SER A 337 -2.60 1.82 6.29
C SER A 337 -3.53 2.45 7.32
N ARG A 338 -4.47 3.27 6.85
CA ARG A 338 -5.51 3.89 7.69
C ARG A 338 -6.81 3.11 7.53
N PRO A 339 -7.21 2.34 8.56
CA PRO A 339 -8.43 1.55 8.46
C PRO A 339 -9.68 2.44 8.40
N SER A 340 -10.53 2.22 7.40
CA SER A 340 -11.81 2.94 7.21
C SER A 340 -13.01 2.14 7.71
N THR A 341 -12.89 0.83 7.86
CA THR A 341 -13.93 -0.09 8.35
C THR A 341 -13.49 -0.76 9.64
N GLU A 342 -14.43 -1.34 10.40
CA GLU A 342 -14.14 -2.04 11.66
C GLU A 342 -13.17 -3.21 11.48
N SER A 343 -13.29 -3.96 10.39
CA SER A 343 -12.38 -5.04 10.02
C SER A 343 -11.12 -4.60 9.31
N GLY A 344 -11.04 -3.33 8.89
CA GLY A 344 -9.86 -2.75 8.25
C GLY A 344 -8.64 -2.84 9.18
N THR A 345 -7.47 -3.12 8.61
CA THR A 345 -6.23 -3.36 9.36
C THR A 345 -5.18 -2.29 9.10
N THR A 346 -4.24 -2.16 10.03
CA THR A 346 -2.99 -1.43 9.89
C THR A 346 -1.82 -2.33 10.30
N GLU A 347 -0.64 -2.09 9.75
CA GLU A 347 0.55 -2.95 9.84
C GLU A 347 1.36 -2.68 11.12
N ILE A 348 0.69 -2.66 12.28
CA ILE A 348 1.33 -2.48 13.58
C ILE A 348 0.95 -3.60 14.56
N ALA A 349 1.85 -3.83 15.52
CA ALA A 349 1.66 -4.71 16.66
C ALA A 349 2.39 -4.10 17.87
N GLU A 350 2.39 -4.83 19.01
CA GLU A 350 3.23 -4.45 20.14
C GLU A 350 4.73 -4.46 19.77
N PRO A 351 5.53 -3.50 20.22
CA PRO A 351 5.20 -2.42 21.16
C PRO A 351 4.71 -1.11 20.53
N GLN A 352 4.66 -1.00 19.18
CA GLN A 352 4.26 0.21 18.45
C GLN A 352 2.80 0.58 18.72
N LEU A 353 1.94 -0.42 18.95
CA LEU A 353 0.53 -0.22 19.29
C LEU A 353 0.36 0.69 20.51
N ASN A 354 1.21 0.52 21.53
CA ASN A 354 1.15 1.34 22.74
C ASN A 354 1.46 2.81 22.45
N LEU A 355 2.42 3.09 21.57
CA LEU A 355 2.74 4.47 21.19
C LEU A 355 1.60 5.09 20.37
N VAL A 356 1.02 4.36 19.42
CA VAL A 356 -0.13 4.83 18.64
C VAL A 356 -1.32 5.09 19.55
N THR A 357 -1.60 4.22 20.50
CA THR A 357 -2.66 4.38 21.51
C THR A 357 -2.46 5.65 22.35
N ALA A 358 -1.28 5.85 22.89
CA ALA A 358 -0.97 7.03 23.68
C ALA A 358 -1.07 8.34 22.88
N TYR A 359 -0.57 8.33 21.64
CA TYR A 359 -0.65 9.48 20.75
C TYR A 359 -2.10 9.77 20.34
N SER A 360 -2.89 8.73 20.08
CA SER A 360 -4.33 8.85 19.78
C SER A 360 -5.11 9.44 20.96
N ALA A 361 -4.79 9.03 22.19
CA ALA A 361 -5.39 9.58 23.41
C ALA A 361 -5.08 11.08 23.55
N MET A 362 -3.84 11.47 23.31
CA MET A 362 -3.43 12.88 23.32
C MET A 362 -4.24 13.69 22.28
N ILE A 363 -4.33 13.22 21.04
CA ILE A 363 -5.09 13.88 19.97
C ILE A 363 -6.58 13.98 20.34
N LEU A 364 -7.18 12.89 20.86
CA LEU A 364 -8.58 12.88 21.27
C LEU A 364 -8.87 13.96 22.31
N PHE A 365 -8.05 14.03 23.36
CA PHE A 365 -8.23 15.05 24.40
C PHE A 365 -7.98 16.48 23.90
N GLN A 366 -7.08 16.69 22.94
CA GLN A 366 -6.90 17.98 22.25
C GLN A 366 -8.16 18.38 21.46
N GLN A 367 -8.78 17.44 20.72
CA GLN A 367 -10.01 17.67 19.99
C GLN A 367 -11.18 18.01 20.94
N LEU A 368 -11.29 17.29 22.04
CA LEU A 368 -12.31 17.54 23.06
C LEU A 368 -12.10 18.90 23.73
N TRP A 369 -10.86 19.26 24.05
CA TRP A 369 -10.52 20.56 24.64
C TRP A 369 -10.93 21.73 23.76
N THR A 370 -10.75 21.64 22.44
CA THR A 370 -11.17 22.71 21.51
C THR A 370 -12.68 22.91 21.44
N ARG A 371 -13.45 21.88 21.75
CA ARG A 371 -14.93 21.86 21.67
C ARG A 371 -15.64 22.11 23.01
N SER A 372 -14.88 22.03 24.12
CA SER A 372 -15.47 22.07 25.47
C SER A 372 -15.68 23.47 26.01
N ALA A 373 -16.67 23.61 26.90
CA ALA A 373 -16.86 24.79 27.72
C ALA A 373 -15.69 25.01 28.69
N SER A 374 -15.53 26.23 29.22
CA SER A 374 -14.38 26.62 30.03
C SER A 374 -14.16 25.75 31.27
N GLU A 375 -15.23 25.27 31.90
CA GLU A 375 -15.20 24.50 33.14
C GLU A 375 -14.57 23.11 32.98
N GLN A 376 -14.64 22.49 31.80
CA GLN A 376 -14.07 21.18 31.52
C GLN A 376 -12.63 21.24 30.98
N ARG A 377 -12.19 22.42 30.55
CA ARG A 377 -10.90 22.59 29.87
C ARG A 377 -9.70 22.26 30.73
N GLU A 378 -9.76 22.54 32.04
CA GLU A 378 -8.65 22.28 32.95
C GLU A 378 -8.38 20.77 33.09
N ASN A 379 -9.43 19.97 33.30
CA ASN A 379 -9.32 18.52 33.38
C ASN A 379 -8.81 17.92 32.05
N LEU A 380 -9.27 18.43 30.91
CA LEU A 380 -8.81 17.97 29.60
C LEU A 380 -7.36 18.35 29.35
N LEU A 381 -6.91 19.54 29.81
CA LEU A 381 -5.51 19.95 29.70
C LEU A 381 -4.59 19.06 30.55
N GLN A 382 -5.01 18.66 31.75
CA GLN A 382 -4.28 17.70 32.57
C GLN A 382 -4.14 16.35 31.84
N ASN A 383 -5.20 15.83 31.25
CA ASN A 383 -5.14 14.59 30.46
C ASN A 383 -4.18 14.73 29.25
N ILE A 384 -4.23 15.85 28.53
CA ILE A 384 -3.29 16.13 27.43
C ILE A 384 -1.84 16.06 27.94
N THR A 385 -1.55 16.69 29.07
CA THR A 385 -0.20 16.72 29.65
C THR A 385 0.27 15.31 30.06
N ILE A 386 -0.60 14.50 30.65
CA ILE A 386 -0.31 13.11 31.01
C ILE A 386 0.06 12.30 29.76
N TRP A 387 -0.77 12.38 28.72
CA TRP A 387 -0.54 11.63 27.49
C TRP A 387 0.67 12.14 26.70
N GLN A 388 0.98 13.42 26.73
CA GLN A 388 2.23 13.97 26.18
C GLN A 388 3.47 13.36 26.86
N ALA A 389 3.45 13.27 28.20
CA ALA A 389 4.52 12.63 28.94
C ALA A 389 4.65 11.13 28.60
N GLU A 390 3.53 10.44 28.46
CA GLU A 390 3.53 9.02 28.08
C GLU A 390 4.03 8.80 26.66
N VAL A 391 3.65 9.62 25.69
CA VAL A 391 4.20 9.60 24.32
C VAL A 391 5.71 9.84 24.33
N ALA A 392 6.19 10.81 25.10
CA ALA A 392 7.61 11.09 25.23
C ALA A 392 8.36 9.89 25.84
N ARG A 393 7.80 9.25 26.86
CA ARG A 393 8.36 8.06 27.50
C ARG A 393 8.43 6.87 26.53
N LEU A 394 7.31 6.57 25.84
CA LEU A 394 7.22 5.45 24.90
C LEU A 394 8.14 5.65 23.70
N SER A 395 8.21 6.85 23.13
CA SER A 395 9.05 7.13 21.96
C SER A 395 10.56 6.90 22.20
N GLN A 396 10.98 6.88 23.46
CA GLN A 396 12.37 6.60 23.86
C GLN A 396 12.64 5.12 24.11
N GLN A 397 11.60 4.26 24.18
CA GLN A 397 11.78 2.84 24.49
C GLN A 397 12.51 2.11 23.35
N PRO A 398 13.47 1.22 23.69
CA PRO A 398 14.08 0.32 22.70
C PRO A 398 13.01 -0.58 22.06
N GLY A 399 13.00 -0.67 20.74
CA GLY A 399 12.05 -1.51 19.98
C GLY A 399 10.81 -0.80 19.46
N ILE A 400 10.48 0.41 19.94
CA ILE A 400 9.40 1.21 19.33
C ILE A 400 9.82 1.75 17.97
N ARG A 401 11.04 2.27 17.86
CA ARG A 401 11.60 2.61 16.55
C ARG A 401 11.78 1.32 15.77
N MET A 402 10.99 1.15 14.73
CA MET A 402 11.16 0.02 13.82
C MET A 402 12.59 0.06 13.28
N ARG A 403 13.29 -1.07 13.34
CA ARG A 403 14.63 -1.16 12.76
C ARG A 403 14.46 -1.12 11.25
N THR A 404 15.14 -0.19 10.60
CA THR A 404 15.32 -0.21 9.15
C THR A 404 15.89 -1.57 8.75
N LEU A 405 15.25 -2.25 7.83
CA LEU A 405 15.79 -3.46 7.25
C LEU A 405 17.18 -3.11 6.70
N GLY A 406 18.23 -3.71 7.24
CA GLY A 406 19.57 -3.62 6.66
C GLY A 406 20.36 -2.34 6.92
N ALA A 407 20.08 -1.57 7.97
CA ALA A 407 20.93 -0.44 8.36
C ALA A 407 22.36 -0.91 8.69
N SER A 408 23.16 -1.17 7.67
CA SER A 408 24.60 -1.21 7.80
C SER A 408 25.08 0.22 8.05
N ARG A 409 26.10 0.39 8.89
CA ARG A 409 26.64 1.69 9.32
C ARG A 409 27.34 2.50 8.20
N GLY A 410 27.07 2.20 6.92
CA GLY A 410 27.54 2.98 5.79
C GLY A 410 26.56 4.13 5.52
N ARG A 411 27.06 5.36 5.53
CA ARG A 411 26.33 6.54 5.06
C ARG A 411 26.10 6.40 3.55
N ASN A 412 25.05 5.74 3.16
CA ASN A 412 24.60 5.81 1.76
C ASN A 412 23.87 7.16 1.60
N ALA A 413 24.59 8.14 1.10
CA ALA A 413 24.05 9.46 0.84
C ALA A 413 23.37 9.46 -0.55
N TRP A 414 22.24 8.79 -0.67
CA TRP A 414 21.36 8.94 -1.81
C TRP A 414 20.53 10.20 -1.63
N HIS A 415 20.60 11.09 -2.59
CA HIS A 415 19.76 12.29 -2.63
C HIS A 415 18.52 12.00 -3.47
N ILE A 416 17.36 12.33 -2.93
CA ILE A 416 16.08 12.21 -3.62
C ILE A 416 15.64 13.63 -3.93
N GLU A 417 15.51 13.96 -5.21
CA GLU A 417 14.93 15.23 -5.65
C GLU A 417 13.55 14.99 -6.26
N GLU A 418 12.62 15.85 -5.95
CA GLU A 418 11.31 15.90 -6.59
C GLU A 418 11.44 16.68 -7.91
N ASP A 419 11.06 16.08 -9.02
CA ASP A 419 11.18 16.68 -10.36
C ASP A 419 10.07 17.69 -10.71
N GLY A 420 9.27 18.12 -9.71
CA GLY A 420 8.14 19.02 -9.91
C GLY A 420 6.89 18.36 -10.53
N SER A 421 6.96 17.10 -10.92
CA SER A 421 5.82 16.29 -11.37
C SER A 421 5.29 15.36 -10.26
N GLY A 422 5.85 15.45 -9.07
CA GLY A 422 5.55 14.56 -7.93
C GLY A 422 6.31 13.23 -7.99
N ARG A 423 7.30 13.10 -8.90
CA ARG A 423 8.15 11.92 -9.01
C ARG A 423 9.49 12.18 -8.31
N TYR A 424 9.96 11.21 -7.57
CA TYR A 424 11.26 11.26 -6.89
C TYR A 424 12.34 10.62 -7.75
N LEU A 425 13.42 11.34 -7.98
CA LEU A 425 14.58 10.87 -8.73
C LEU A 425 15.70 10.47 -7.76
N LEU A 426 16.32 9.34 -8.02
CA LEU A 426 17.42 8.82 -7.21
C LEU A 426 18.75 9.28 -7.79
N PHE A 427 19.52 10.09 -7.06
CA PHE A 427 20.83 10.54 -7.45
C PHE A 427 21.93 10.07 -6.50
N ASP A 428 23.08 9.73 -7.05
CA ASP A 428 24.30 9.52 -6.27
C ASP A 428 24.96 10.86 -5.97
N ILE A 429 24.95 11.30 -4.72
CA ILE A 429 25.53 12.59 -4.28
C ILE A 429 27.04 12.64 -4.47
N SER A 430 27.74 11.49 -4.55
CA SER A 430 29.20 11.50 -4.69
C SER A 430 29.69 12.14 -6.00
N ARG A 431 28.80 12.30 -7.00
CA ARG A 431 29.08 12.97 -8.28
C ARG A 431 28.52 14.39 -8.40
N ALA A 432 27.81 14.90 -7.39
CA ALA A 432 27.21 16.24 -7.42
C ALA A 432 28.23 17.42 -7.49
N GLY A 433 29.52 17.14 -7.41
CA GLY A 433 30.57 18.13 -7.68
C GLY A 433 30.89 18.40 -9.16
N ALA A 434 30.23 17.69 -10.10
CA ALA A 434 30.58 17.74 -11.53
C ALA A 434 29.41 18.00 -12.49
N LEU A 435 28.20 18.27 -12.00
CA LEU A 435 27.06 18.59 -12.84
C LEU A 435 26.82 20.10 -12.86
N SER A 436 27.45 20.81 -13.81
CA SER A 436 26.98 22.11 -14.25
C SER A 436 25.67 21.90 -15.02
N PHE A 437 24.63 22.58 -14.59
CA PHE A 437 23.36 22.68 -15.31
C PHE A 437 23.55 23.27 -16.71
N VAL A 438 23.01 22.63 -17.72
CA VAL A 438 22.64 23.22 -18.99
C VAL A 438 21.15 23.00 -19.17
#